data_561f7726c37aab8333fea340c0ad7955
#
_entry.id   561f7726c37aab8333fea340c0ad7955
#
_cell.length_a   1.000
_cell.length_b   1.000
_cell.length_c   1.000
_cell.angle_alpha   90.00
_cell.angle_beta   90.00
_cell.angle_gamma   90.00
#
_symmetry.space_group_name_H-M   'P 1'
#
loop_
_entity.id
_entity.type
_entity.pdbx_description
1 polymer ?
#
loop_
_entity_poly.entity_id
_entity_poly.type
_entity_poly.pdbx_seq_one_letter_code
_entity_poly.pdbx_strand_id
1 'polypeptide(L)'
;MRKLLEEVSRAHFPNAPATPAQVAAFESRVGWRLDENLRAFYLHCDGATLFRRRPDANYRILSLAEIERARVCMRGEDDDSMGAASWYTLVYCQDSDYVLVDVAPSSGPYPLLDAYHETYPREVRQIAGSFREFLERTLASGDRFYWLEE
;
A
#
# COMPACT_ATOMS: atom_id res chain seq x y z
N MET A 1 -0.30 -7.82 14.14
CA MET A 1 -1.28 -6.97 13.44
C MET A 1 -2.38 -6.40 14.32
N ARG A 2 -2.90 -7.16 15.27
CA ARG A 2 -4.03 -6.66 16.08
C ARG A 2 -3.75 -5.33 16.77
N LYS A 3 -2.60 -5.18 17.41
CA LYS A 3 -2.26 -3.94 18.11
C LYS A 3 -2.11 -2.76 17.16
N LEU A 4 -1.52 -3.01 15.98
CA LEU A 4 -1.37 -1.97 14.96
C LEU A 4 -2.74 -1.54 14.41
N LEU A 5 -3.64 -2.49 14.19
CA LEU A 5 -4.99 -2.18 13.71
C LEU A 5 -5.80 -1.42 14.77
N GLU A 6 -5.64 -1.77 16.05
CA GLU A 6 -6.26 -1.03 17.14
C GLU A 6 -5.75 0.43 17.18
N GLU A 7 -4.46 0.63 16.94
CA GLU A 7 -3.89 1.97 16.87
C GLU A 7 -4.46 2.77 15.69
N VAL A 8 -4.60 2.14 14.53
CA VAL A 8 -5.22 2.78 13.36
C VAL A 8 -6.63 3.24 13.71
N SER A 9 -7.42 2.40 14.35
CA SER A 9 -8.79 2.74 14.73
C SER A 9 -8.87 3.83 15.80
N ARG A 10 -7.92 3.82 16.73
CA ARG A 10 -7.94 4.75 17.87
C ARG A 10 -7.37 6.12 17.52
N ALA A 11 -6.33 6.17 16.69
CA ALA A 11 -5.53 7.39 16.49
C ALA A 11 -5.50 7.91 15.04
N HIS A 12 -6.06 7.18 14.12
CA HIS A 12 -6.02 7.54 12.69
C HIS A 12 -7.43 7.47 12.08
N PHE A 13 -7.54 7.45 10.75
CA PHE A 13 -8.81 7.60 10.05
C PHE A 13 -9.07 6.42 9.11
N PRO A 14 -9.50 5.26 9.67
CA PRO A 14 -9.79 4.09 8.85
C PRO A 14 -11.14 4.22 8.14
N ASN A 15 -11.22 3.63 6.94
CA ASN A 15 -12.50 3.44 6.26
C ASN A 15 -13.22 2.23 6.86
N ALA A 16 -14.48 2.03 6.49
CA ALA A 16 -15.22 0.85 6.90
C ALA A 16 -14.52 -0.43 6.42
N PRO A 17 -14.68 -1.57 7.13
CA PRO A 17 -14.06 -2.83 6.72
C PRO A 17 -14.50 -3.30 5.33
N ALA A 18 -13.60 -3.93 4.59
CA ALA A 18 -13.98 -4.70 3.42
C ALA A 18 -14.64 -6.01 3.89
N THR A 19 -15.60 -6.49 3.13
CA THR A 19 -16.23 -7.79 3.40
C THR A 19 -15.38 -8.91 2.79
N PRO A 20 -15.51 -10.17 3.28
CA PRO A 20 -14.85 -11.29 2.63
C PRO A 20 -15.20 -11.41 1.13
N ALA A 21 -16.44 -11.07 0.74
CA ALA A 21 -16.84 -11.07 -0.66
C ALA A 21 -16.08 -10.01 -1.47
N GLN A 22 -15.87 -8.84 -0.91
CA GLN A 22 -15.10 -7.78 -1.56
C GLN A 22 -13.61 -8.16 -1.70
N VAL A 23 -13.04 -8.82 -0.71
CA VAL A 23 -11.68 -9.35 -0.79
C VAL A 23 -11.58 -10.39 -1.91
N ALA A 24 -12.53 -11.33 -1.98
CA ALA A 24 -12.54 -12.35 -3.03
C ALA A 24 -12.67 -11.73 -4.43
N ALA A 25 -13.54 -10.73 -4.58
CA ALA A 25 -13.72 -10.02 -5.85
C ALA A 25 -12.44 -9.28 -6.25
N PHE A 26 -11.76 -8.64 -5.30
CA PHE A 26 -10.47 -8.00 -5.54
C PHE A 26 -9.43 -9.00 -6.02
N GLU A 27 -9.28 -10.12 -5.31
CA GLU A 27 -8.30 -11.15 -5.67
C GLU A 27 -8.57 -11.74 -7.05
N SER A 28 -9.83 -11.90 -7.41
CA SER A 28 -10.22 -12.34 -8.75
C SER A 28 -9.83 -11.32 -9.81
N ARG A 29 -10.03 -10.02 -9.53
CA ARG A 29 -9.71 -8.94 -10.46
C ARG A 29 -8.21 -8.80 -10.72
N VAL A 30 -7.39 -8.88 -9.68
CA VAL A 30 -5.94 -8.63 -9.80
C VAL A 30 -5.13 -9.89 -10.10
N GLY A 31 -5.68 -11.07 -9.82
CA GLY A 31 -5.01 -12.34 -10.10
C GLY A 31 -3.98 -12.77 -9.06
N TRP A 32 -3.96 -12.17 -7.88
CA TRP A 32 -3.11 -12.57 -6.78
C TRP A 32 -3.86 -12.44 -5.46
N ARG A 33 -3.40 -13.12 -4.43
CA ARG A 33 -4.06 -13.13 -3.13
C ARG A 33 -3.40 -12.17 -2.17
N LEU A 34 -4.21 -11.52 -1.34
CA LEU A 34 -3.69 -10.76 -0.21
C LEU A 34 -2.91 -11.72 0.70
N ASP A 35 -1.72 -11.30 1.13
CA ASP A 35 -1.02 -12.06 2.15
C ASP A 35 -1.73 -11.89 3.50
N GLU A 36 -1.27 -12.63 4.51
CA GLU A 36 -1.91 -12.65 5.82
C GLU A 36 -2.05 -11.25 6.42
N ASN A 37 -1.01 -10.42 6.30
CA ASN A 37 -1.01 -9.07 6.87
C ASN A 37 -1.97 -8.13 6.15
N LEU A 38 -1.94 -8.14 4.84
CA LEU A 38 -2.84 -7.32 4.03
C LEU A 38 -4.29 -7.76 4.22
N ARG A 39 -4.52 -9.06 4.27
CA ARG A 39 -5.87 -9.59 4.51
C ARG A 39 -6.42 -9.11 5.85
N ALA A 40 -5.63 -9.22 6.92
CA ALA A 40 -6.03 -8.74 8.24
C ALA A 40 -6.35 -7.25 8.20
N PHE A 41 -5.53 -6.47 7.52
CA PHE A 41 -5.76 -5.02 7.39
C PHE A 41 -7.08 -4.72 6.68
N TYR A 42 -7.30 -5.28 5.49
CA TYR A 42 -8.49 -4.95 4.69
C TYR A 42 -9.79 -5.46 5.30
N LEU A 43 -9.75 -6.56 6.02
CA LEU A 43 -10.93 -7.03 6.78
C LEU A 43 -11.20 -6.15 8.01
N HIS A 44 -10.21 -5.38 8.47
CA HIS A 44 -10.37 -4.40 9.54
C HIS A 44 -10.83 -3.05 9.00
N CYS A 45 -10.24 -2.59 7.91
CA CYS A 45 -10.62 -1.34 7.25
C CYS A 45 -10.23 -1.40 5.76
N ASP A 46 -11.08 -0.87 4.91
CA ASP A 46 -10.84 -0.84 3.46
C ASP A 46 -10.06 0.42 3.10
N GLY A 47 -8.81 0.47 3.54
CA GLY A 47 -7.96 1.64 3.41
C GLY A 47 -8.09 2.57 4.61
N ALA A 48 -7.16 3.51 4.72
CA ALA A 48 -7.12 4.47 5.82
C ALA A 48 -6.24 5.66 5.45
N THR A 49 -6.57 6.84 5.97
CA THR A 49 -5.61 7.94 6.00
C THR A 49 -4.95 7.96 7.38
N LEU A 50 -3.65 8.23 7.42
CA LEU A 50 -2.89 8.22 8.66
C LEU A 50 -2.51 9.64 9.04
N PHE A 51 -2.53 9.91 10.35
CA PHE A 51 -2.15 11.18 10.99
C PHE A 51 -3.05 12.36 10.65
N ARG A 52 -3.43 12.53 9.40
CA ARG A 52 -4.25 13.65 8.92
C ARG A 52 -5.33 13.15 7.98
N ARG A 53 -6.43 13.91 7.90
CA ARG A 53 -7.49 13.63 6.94
C ARG A 53 -7.10 14.16 5.55
N ARG A 54 -7.79 13.66 4.51
CA ARG A 54 -7.67 14.22 3.16
C ARG A 54 -8.15 15.67 3.18
N PRO A 55 -7.54 16.56 2.37
CA PRO A 55 -6.48 16.31 1.37
C PRO A 55 -5.06 16.39 1.94
N ASP A 56 -4.89 16.65 3.24
CA ASP A 56 -3.59 16.94 3.85
C ASP A 56 -2.81 15.67 4.26
N ALA A 57 -3.41 14.50 4.12
CA ALA A 57 -2.77 13.25 4.55
C ALA A 57 -1.53 12.92 3.71
N ASN A 58 -0.41 12.69 4.38
CA ASN A 58 0.81 12.20 3.75
C ASN A 58 0.75 10.71 3.45
N TYR A 59 -0.15 9.99 4.12
CA TYR A 59 -0.32 8.55 3.95
C TYR A 59 -1.79 8.26 3.72
N ARG A 60 -2.12 7.84 2.52
CA ARG A 60 -3.45 7.32 2.24
C ARG A 60 -3.30 5.88 1.75
N ILE A 61 -3.54 4.93 2.64
CA ILE A 61 -3.56 3.52 2.27
C ILE A 61 -4.82 3.31 1.44
N LEU A 62 -4.62 2.84 0.21
CA LEU A 62 -5.69 2.77 -0.79
C LEU A 62 -6.72 1.69 -0.42
N SER A 63 -7.97 1.93 -0.80
CA SER A 63 -9.01 0.90 -0.73
C SER A 63 -8.72 -0.17 -1.79
N LEU A 64 -9.32 -1.35 -1.62
CA LEU A 64 -9.15 -2.43 -2.60
C LEU A 64 -9.52 -2.00 -4.01
N ALA A 65 -10.58 -1.19 -4.14
CA ALA A 65 -11.05 -0.70 -5.45
C ALA A 65 -10.04 0.22 -6.15
N GLU A 66 -9.17 0.87 -5.39
CA GLU A 66 -8.18 1.82 -5.92
C GLU A 66 -6.85 1.18 -6.27
N ILE A 67 -6.59 -0.03 -5.81
CA ILE A 67 -5.32 -0.73 -6.07
C ILE A 67 -5.27 -1.16 -7.54
N GLU A 68 -4.19 -0.78 -8.22
CA GLU A 68 -3.97 -1.16 -9.63
C GLU A 68 -2.46 -1.32 -9.89
N ARG A 69 -2.11 -1.84 -11.06
CA ARG A 69 -0.70 -1.94 -11.43
C ARG A 69 -0.04 -0.57 -11.40
N ALA A 70 1.13 -0.50 -10.78
CA ALA A 70 1.86 0.75 -10.64
C ALA A 70 2.15 1.40 -11.99
N ARG A 71 2.54 0.62 -12.99
CA ARG A 71 2.86 1.11 -14.32
C ARG A 71 1.65 1.77 -15.01
N VAL A 72 0.46 1.26 -14.76
CA VAL A 72 -0.77 1.88 -15.27
C VAL A 72 -1.07 3.18 -14.53
N CYS A 73 -1.00 3.13 -13.21
CA CYS A 73 -1.27 4.31 -12.38
C CYS A 73 -0.29 5.44 -12.63
N MET A 74 1.00 5.14 -12.68
CA MET A 74 2.05 6.15 -12.69
C MET A 74 2.46 6.59 -14.10
N ARG A 75 2.26 5.77 -15.12
CA ARG A 75 2.68 6.07 -16.50
C ARG A 75 1.58 5.87 -17.54
N GLY A 76 0.43 5.35 -17.12
CA GLY A 76 -0.72 5.17 -18.02
C GLY A 76 -0.59 4.04 -19.01
N GLU A 77 0.42 3.18 -18.91
CA GLU A 77 0.70 2.12 -19.88
C GLU A 77 0.98 0.78 -19.21
N ASP A 78 0.25 -0.25 -19.59
CA ASP A 78 0.43 -1.60 -19.05
C ASP A 78 1.51 -2.34 -19.89
N ASP A 79 2.75 -1.85 -19.79
CA ASP A 79 3.88 -2.29 -20.59
C ASP A 79 5.09 -2.51 -19.70
N ASP A 80 5.88 -3.54 -20.00
CA ASP A 80 7.06 -3.90 -19.20
C ASP A 80 8.12 -2.79 -19.13
N SER A 81 8.17 -1.91 -20.13
CA SER A 81 9.07 -0.76 -20.10
C SER A 81 8.71 0.27 -19.01
N MET A 82 7.50 0.19 -18.49
CA MET A 82 6.97 1.12 -17.49
C MET A 82 6.94 0.53 -16.07
N GLY A 83 7.78 -0.46 -15.81
CA GLY A 83 7.90 -1.11 -14.51
C GLY A 83 7.41 -2.54 -14.52
N ALA A 84 7.70 -3.28 -13.44
CA ALA A 84 7.34 -4.69 -13.33
C ALA A 84 5.82 -4.88 -13.26
N ALA A 85 5.32 -5.93 -13.92
CA ALA A 85 3.90 -6.27 -13.88
C ALA A 85 3.42 -6.66 -12.47
N SER A 86 4.35 -7.08 -11.60
CA SER A 86 4.06 -7.49 -10.23
C SER A 86 3.97 -6.35 -9.23
N TRP A 87 4.21 -5.12 -9.65
CA TRP A 87 4.12 -3.94 -8.77
C TRP A 87 2.73 -3.35 -8.81
N TYR A 88 2.11 -3.24 -7.63
CA TYR A 88 0.78 -2.64 -7.48
C TYR A 88 0.84 -1.46 -6.51
N THR A 89 0.03 -0.43 -6.74
CA THR A 89 -0.06 0.71 -5.83
C THR A 89 -0.73 0.28 -4.53
N LEU A 90 -0.23 0.76 -3.41
CA LEU A 90 -0.80 0.44 -2.09
C LEU A 90 -1.07 1.69 -1.26
N VAL A 91 -0.13 2.65 -1.27
CA VAL A 91 -0.26 3.87 -0.47
C VAL A 91 0.03 5.07 -1.36
N TYR A 92 -0.86 6.04 -1.34
CA TYR A 92 -0.64 7.33 -1.99
C TYR A 92 0.03 8.27 -0.98
N CYS A 93 1.16 8.88 -1.37
CA CYS A 93 2.00 9.68 -0.49
C CYS A 93 2.08 11.16 -0.88
N GLN A 94 1.08 11.65 -1.59
CA GLN A 94 1.04 13.01 -2.17
C GLN A 94 1.99 13.19 -3.36
N ASP A 95 1.78 14.24 -4.14
CA ASP A 95 2.60 14.63 -5.29
C ASP A 95 2.90 13.50 -6.26
N SER A 96 1.93 12.58 -6.43
CA SER A 96 2.04 11.42 -7.34
C SER A 96 3.08 10.39 -6.92
N ASP A 97 3.54 10.40 -5.67
CA ASP A 97 4.41 9.39 -5.10
C ASP A 97 3.59 8.27 -4.47
N TYR A 98 4.09 7.04 -4.58
CA TYR A 98 3.39 5.87 -4.06
C TYR A 98 4.33 4.94 -3.31
N VAL A 99 3.77 4.22 -2.35
CA VAL A 99 4.37 2.98 -1.85
C VAL A 99 3.68 1.84 -2.61
N LEU A 100 4.49 0.96 -3.17
CA LEU A 100 4.02 -0.17 -3.96
C LEU A 100 4.14 -1.46 -3.15
N VAL A 101 3.36 -2.45 -3.53
CA VAL A 101 3.53 -3.83 -3.07
C VAL A 101 4.01 -4.66 -4.25
N ASP A 102 5.04 -5.48 -4.01
CA ASP A 102 5.55 -6.41 -5.02
C ASP A 102 4.99 -7.80 -4.75
N VAL A 103 4.15 -8.28 -5.65
CA VAL A 103 3.47 -9.56 -5.51
C VAL A 103 4.14 -10.68 -6.31
N ALA A 104 5.39 -10.46 -6.75
CA ALA A 104 6.16 -11.50 -7.45
C ALA A 104 6.38 -12.76 -6.61
N PRO A 105 6.65 -12.67 -5.27
CA PRO A 105 6.66 -13.88 -4.44
C PRO A 105 5.28 -14.54 -4.48
N SER A 106 5.23 -15.85 -4.77
CA SER A 106 3.96 -16.56 -4.92
C SER A 106 3.18 -16.73 -3.60
N SER A 107 3.87 -16.50 -2.47
CA SER A 107 3.25 -16.48 -1.14
C SER A 107 3.91 -15.37 -0.34
N GLY A 108 3.11 -14.69 0.49
CA GLY A 108 3.62 -13.59 1.29
C GLY A 108 4.68 -13.99 2.30
N PRO A 109 5.26 -13.02 3.00
CA PRO A 109 4.89 -11.61 2.93
C PRO A 109 5.41 -10.92 1.66
N TYR A 110 4.62 -9.98 1.16
CA TYR A 110 5.01 -9.18 0.00
C TYR A 110 5.80 -7.95 0.45
N PRO A 111 6.96 -7.68 -0.15
CA PRO A 111 7.73 -6.48 0.19
C PRO A 111 7.06 -5.21 -0.32
N LEU A 112 7.35 -4.10 0.37
CA LEU A 112 6.86 -2.78 -0.01
C LEU A 112 8.01 -1.93 -0.56
N LEU A 113 7.68 -1.13 -1.57
CA LEU A 113 8.67 -0.39 -2.35
C LEU A 113 8.31 1.09 -2.41
N ASP A 114 9.33 1.95 -2.38
CA ASP A 114 9.19 3.40 -2.58
C ASP A 114 9.27 3.70 -4.08
N ALA A 115 8.25 4.36 -4.61
CA ALA A 115 8.18 4.75 -6.02
C ALA A 115 8.00 6.26 -6.13
N TYR A 116 9.12 6.97 -6.23
CA TYR A 116 9.13 8.41 -6.45
C TYR A 116 8.78 8.72 -7.91
N HIS A 117 7.80 9.59 -8.14
CA HIS A 117 7.26 9.81 -9.48
C HIS A 117 8.30 10.29 -10.51
N GLU A 118 9.30 11.05 -10.09
CA GLU A 118 10.31 11.60 -11.02
C GLU A 118 11.30 10.54 -11.50
N THR A 119 11.53 9.48 -10.74
CA THR A 119 12.51 8.45 -11.07
C THR A 119 11.90 7.09 -11.40
N TYR A 120 10.61 6.90 -11.13
CA TYR A 120 9.93 5.66 -11.48
C TYR A 120 9.95 5.43 -13.00
N PRO A 121 10.19 4.25 -13.54
CA PRO A 121 10.46 3.00 -12.82
C PRO A 121 11.94 2.68 -12.58
N ARG A 122 12.86 3.57 -12.92
CA ARG A 122 14.31 3.31 -12.87
C ARG A 122 14.81 3.14 -11.44
N GLU A 123 14.28 3.90 -10.51
CA GLU A 123 14.70 3.86 -9.11
C GLU A 123 13.49 3.52 -8.25
N VAL A 124 13.38 2.24 -7.89
CA VAL A 124 12.37 1.73 -6.98
C VAL A 124 13.10 0.93 -5.92
N ARG A 125 12.91 1.29 -4.66
CA ARG A 125 13.68 0.75 -3.55
C ARG A 125 12.78 0.07 -2.53
N GLN A 126 13.20 -1.10 -2.02
CA GLN A 126 12.47 -1.76 -0.95
C GLN A 126 12.59 -0.98 0.36
N ILE A 127 11.47 -0.72 1.02
CA ILE A 127 11.40 0.02 2.27
C ILE A 127 10.85 -0.82 3.44
N ALA A 128 10.31 -1.97 3.17
CA ALA A 128 9.84 -2.91 4.18
C ALA A 128 9.75 -4.32 3.58
N GLY A 129 9.97 -5.34 4.39
CA GLY A 129 9.85 -6.73 3.97
C GLY A 129 8.42 -7.25 4.03
N SER A 130 7.52 -6.52 4.67
CA SER A 130 6.12 -6.91 4.82
C SER A 130 5.26 -5.68 5.09
N PHE A 131 3.96 -5.81 4.88
CA PHE A 131 3.03 -4.75 5.24
C PHE A 131 3.03 -4.48 6.74
N ARG A 132 3.19 -5.51 7.56
CA ARG A 132 3.29 -5.36 9.01
C ARG A 132 4.46 -4.45 9.39
N GLU A 133 5.63 -4.72 8.84
CA GLU A 133 6.81 -3.89 9.10
C GLU A 133 6.57 -2.44 8.64
N PHE A 134 6.02 -2.27 7.46
CA PHE A 134 5.71 -0.95 6.93
C PHE A 134 4.76 -0.19 7.86
N LEU A 135 3.66 -0.81 8.27
CA LEU A 135 2.68 -0.17 9.13
C LEU A 135 3.28 0.18 10.50
N GLU A 136 4.06 -0.73 11.08
CA GLU A 136 4.73 -0.53 12.34
C GLU A 136 5.66 0.69 12.30
N ARG A 137 6.52 0.74 11.27
CA ARG A 137 7.48 1.85 11.12
C ARG A 137 6.77 3.17 10.78
N THR A 138 5.73 3.11 9.96
CA THR A 138 4.95 4.29 9.59
C THR A 138 4.22 4.88 10.79
N LEU A 139 3.54 4.07 11.59
CA LEU A 139 2.83 4.56 12.77
C LEU A 139 3.79 5.15 13.81
N ALA A 140 5.02 4.68 13.87
CA ALA A 140 6.04 5.20 14.77
C ALA A 140 6.78 6.43 14.22
N SER A 141 6.51 6.83 12.98
CA SER A 141 7.28 7.87 12.28
C SER A 141 6.95 9.30 12.69
N GLY A 142 5.79 9.52 13.30
CA GLY A 142 5.32 10.88 13.59
C GLY A 142 4.91 11.65 12.33
N ASP A 143 4.30 10.97 11.38
CA ASP A 143 3.84 11.54 10.09
C ASP A 143 4.99 11.86 9.11
N ARG A 144 6.13 11.21 9.29
CA ARG A 144 7.29 11.38 8.38
C ARG A 144 7.46 10.13 7.53
N PHE A 145 8.08 10.29 6.36
CA PHE A 145 8.44 9.16 5.51
C PHE A 145 9.75 8.57 6.03
N TYR A 146 9.65 7.51 6.84
CA TYR A 146 10.81 6.96 7.55
C TYR A 146 11.95 6.53 6.61
N TRP A 147 11.61 6.12 5.38
CA TRP A 147 12.60 5.64 4.41
C TRP A 147 13.45 6.76 3.82
N LEU A 148 13.04 8.01 3.96
CA LEU A 148 13.82 9.15 3.49
C LEU A 148 14.86 9.61 4.50
N GLU A 149 14.79 9.10 5.72
CA GLU A 149 15.70 9.49 6.81
C GLU A 149 16.87 8.52 6.98
N GLU A 150 16.95 7.49 6.14
CA GLU A 150 18.00 6.48 6.17
C GLU A 150 19.21 6.85 5.33
#